data_f5b6858c8692404537b9da80da4467b8
#
_entry.id   f5b6858c8692404537b9da80da4467b8
#
_cell.length_a   1.000
_cell.length_b   1.000
_cell.length_c   1.000
_cell.angle_alpha   90.00
_cell.angle_beta   90.00
_cell.angle_gamma   90.00
#
_symmetry.space_group_name_H-M   'P 1'
#
loop_
_entity.id
_entity.type
_entity.pdbx_description
1 polymer ?
#
loop_
_entity_poly.entity_id
_entity_poly.type
_entity_poly.pdbx_seq_one_letter_code
_entity_poly.pdbx_strand_id
1 'polypeptide(L)'
;MSLFFFSCNKENTKEKPTPVAYRITKSVTYNNVNVDVVIDKPALNEVDVLLVFHGTVLYDSNLMIAANTTLDKFKGILDRQDMMIVSVVYPQENVLFGDNIVQGEAALLWLKNNASQELGITVKKVFLGGHSQGGYMVTRLNTMHQTNGVIANAPGPLNLVYRCQLEENGQVQSGAVCTKLKNVYGTTTSNPNAYFQRSLLNFTNGFKSDILFVQGLNDTPIQMYSWPTFKQDVLSCKNCQNRQFVEIDGGEHGSLFESPIAKTEFNNFINSH
;
A
#
# COMPACT_ATOMS: atom_id res chain seq x y z
N MET A 1 -23.93 -14.74 70.71
CA MET A 1 -23.70 -15.71 69.60
C MET A 1 -23.99 -14.99 68.29
N SER A 2 -22.95 -14.40 67.65
CA SER A 2 -23.10 -13.54 66.46
C SER A 2 -22.71 -14.36 65.23
N LEU A 3 -23.68 -14.59 64.37
CA LEU A 3 -23.47 -15.31 63.08
C LEU A 3 -22.99 -14.32 62.05
N PHE A 4 -21.74 -14.47 61.59
CA PHE A 4 -21.20 -13.79 60.41
C PHE A 4 -21.59 -14.59 59.14
N PHE A 5 -22.43 -14.01 58.28
CA PHE A 5 -22.68 -14.51 56.96
C PHE A 5 -21.57 -13.98 56.01
N PHE A 6 -20.68 -14.87 55.54
CA PHE A 6 -19.78 -14.57 54.42
C PHE A 6 -20.56 -14.69 53.13
N SER A 7 -20.81 -13.56 52.49
CA SER A 7 -21.33 -13.52 51.13
C SER A 7 -20.17 -13.73 50.16
N CYS A 8 -20.11 -14.89 49.52
CA CYS A 8 -19.18 -15.17 48.40
C CYS A 8 -19.70 -14.49 47.16
N ASN A 9 -19.20 -13.29 46.83
CA ASN A 9 -19.40 -12.71 45.49
C ASN A 9 -18.60 -13.54 44.48
N LYS A 10 -19.30 -14.37 43.66
CA LYS A 10 -18.72 -14.90 42.44
C LYS A 10 -18.59 -13.77 41.45
N GLU A 11 -17.35 -13.27 41.28
CA GLU A 11 -17.03 -12.45 40.11
C GLU A 11 -17.32 -13.29 38.84
N ASN A 12 -18.35 -12.90 38.10
CA ASN A 12 -18.59 -13.41 36.78
C ASN A 12 -17.50 -12.87 35.84
N THR A 13 -16.35 -13.54 35.82
CA THR A 13 -15.35 -13.33 34.76
C THR A 13 -15.99 -13.80 33.45
N LYS A 14 -16.53 -12.85 32.68
CA LYS A 14 -16.92 -13.12 31.28
C LYS A 14 -15.66 -13.59 30.57
N GLU A 15 -15.59 -14.86 30.24
CA GLU A 15 -14.52 -15.41 29.38
C GLU A 15 -14.44 -14.56 28.12
N LYS A 16 -13.25 -14.03 27.81
CA LYS A 16 -13.03 -13.33 26.54
C LYS A 16 -13.30 -14.34 25.42
N PRO A 17 -14.09 -13.96 24.41
CA PRO A 17 -14.37 -14.85 23.29
C PRO A 17 -13.05 -15.31 22.64
N THR A 18 -12.96 -16.60 22.35
CA THR A 18 -11.83 -17.19 21.63
C THR A 18 -11.68 -16.49 20.28
N PRO A 19 -10.50 -15.97 19.94
CA PRO A 19 -10.29 -15.29 18.67
C PRO A 19 -10.46 -16.28 17.50
N VAL A 20 -11.16 -15.84 16.46
CA VAL A 20 -11.44 -16.63 15.24
C VAL A 20 -10.76 -15.98 14.05
N ALA A 21 -10.19 -16.80 13.16
CA ALA A 21 -9.70 -16.34 11.87
C ALA A 21 -10.89 -16.12 10.92
N TYR A 22 -10.82 -15.05 10.12
CA TYR A 22 -11.85 -14.76 9.11
C TYR A 22 -11.28 -13.91 7.97
N ARG A 23 -11.98 -13.99 6.81
CA ARG A 23 -11.81 -13.03 5.71
C ARG A 23 -13.16 -12.38 5.43
N ILE A 24 -13.19 -11.05 5.44
CA ILE A 24 -14.39 -10.25 5.19
C ILE A 24 -14.07 -9.05 4.30
N THR A 25 -15.10 -8.54 3.62
CA THR A 25 -15.08 -7.19 3.04
C THR A 25 -15.82 -6.25 3.98
N LYS A 26 -15.25 -5.06 4.19
CA LYS A 26 -15.82 -4.03 5.05
C LYS A 26 -15.68 -2.68 4.38
N SER A 27 -16.77 -1.89 4.34
CA SER A 27 -16.70 -0.47 4.03
C SER A 27 -16.21 0.28 5.26
N VAL A 28 -15.17 1.07 5.09
CA VAL A 28 -14.59 1.91 6.13
C VAL A 28 -14.67 3.37 5.74
N THR A 29 -14.84 4.24 6.73
CA THR A 29 -14.94 5.68 6.52
C THR A 29 -13.93 6.39 7.40
N TYR A 30 -13.19 7.32 6.82
CA TYR A 30 -12.36 8.25 7.56
C TYR A 30 -12.39 9.63 6.90
N ASN A 31 -12.64 10.69 7.68
CA ASN A 31 -12.77 12.07 7.18
C ASN A 31 -13.71 12.22 5.98
N ASN A 32 -14.88 11.57 6.03
CA ASN A 32 -15.91 11.55 4.97
C ASN A 32 -15.45 10.86 3.64
N VAL A 33 -14.34 10.16 3.64
CA VAL A 33 -13.92 9.32 2.52
C VAL A 33 -14.28 7.88 2.83
N ASN A 34 -15.12 7.27 1.98
CA ASN A 34 -15.47 5.86 2.06
C ASN A 34 -14.57 5.06 1.15
N VAL A 35 -14.11 3.91 1.64
CA VAL A 35 -13.37 2.94 0.85
C VAL A 35 -13.66 1.53 1.37
N ASP A 36 -13.77 0.57 0.46
CA ASP A 36 -13.89 -0.83 0.85
C ASP A 36 -12.50 -1.43 1.09
N VAL A 37 -12.43 -2.33 2.07
CA VAL A 37 -11.22 -3.09 2.38
C VAL A 37 -11.56 -4.59 2.50
N VAL A 38 -10.66 -5.43 2.04
CA VAL A 38 -10.69 -6.87 2.28
C VAL A 38 -9.77 -7.16 3.46
N ILE A 39 -10.29 -7.73 4.51
CA ILE A 39 -9.56 -8.03 5.75
C ILE A 39 -9.38 -9.54 5.87
N ASP A 40 -8.14 -10.02 5.97
CA ASP A 40 -7.79 -11.40 6.31
C ASP A 40 -7.12 -11.40 7.69
N LYS A 41 -7.87 -11.81 8.72
CA LYS A 41 -7.46 -11.75 10.11
C LYS A 41 -7.12 -13.14 10.63
N PRO A 42 -5.96 -13.36 11.25
CA PRO A 42 -5.64 -14.60 11.96
C PRO A 42 -6.47 -14.76 13.24
N ALA A 43 -6.47 -15.96 13.81
CA ALA A 43 -7.16 -16.26 15.07
C ALA A 43 -6.40 -15.68 16.29
N LEU A 44 -6.16 -14.35 16.27
CA LEU A 44 -5.42 -13.61 17.30
C LEU A 44 -6.17 -12.33 17.67
N ASN A 45 -6.04 -11.87 18.92
CA ASN A 45 -6.59 -10.60 19.40
C ASN A 45 -5.59 -9.45 19.30
N GLU A 46 -4.31 -9.74 19.19
CA GLU A 46 -3.24 -8.75 18.99
C GLU A 46 -2.49 -9.10 17.71
N VAL A 47 -2.40 -8.15 16.79
CA VAL A 47 -1.86 -8.39 15.44
C VAL A 47 -0.97 -7.25 14.97
N ASP A 48 0.08 -7.58 14.23
CA ASP A 48 0.71 -6.68 13.29
C ASP A 48 -0.13 -6.68 12.02
N VAL A 49 -0.15 -5.57 11.30
CA VAL A 49 -0.97 -5.41 10.10
C VAL A 49 -0.12 -5.03 8.89
N LEU A 50 -0.35 -5.72 7.78
CA LEU A 50 0.13 -5.33 6.46
C LEU A 50 -1.03 -4.78 5.64
N LEU A 51 -1.07 -3.46 5.44
CA LEU A 51 -2.02 -2.78 4.57
C LEU A 51 -1.48 -2.77 3.14
N VAL A 52 -2.17 -3.44 2.22
CA VAL A 52 -1.69 -3.65 0.85
C VAL A 52 -2.51 -2.93 -0.21
N PHE A 53 -1.83 -2.52 -1.26
CA PHE A 53 -2.39 -1.76 -2.38
C PHE A 53 -2.03 -2.45 -3.70
N HIS A 54 -3.06 -2.72 -4.53
CA HIS A 54 -2.90 -3.38 -5.81
C HIS A 54 -2.41 -2.43 -6.93
N GLY A 55 -2.00 -3.01 -8.04
CA GLY A 55 -1.62 -2.29 -9.26
C GLY A 55 -2.83 -1.63 -9.96
N THR A 56 -2.57 -1.05 -11.12
CA THR A 56 -3.59 -0.34 -11.90
C THR A 56 -4.76 -1.24 -12.27
N VAL A 57 -5.96 -0.75 -11.99
CA VAL A 57 -7.25 -1.32 -12.43
C VAL A 57 -8.02 -0.23 -13.17
N LEU A 58 -8.63 -0.59 -14.29
CA LEU A 58 -9.29 0.38 -15.17
C LEU A 58 -10.80 0.48 -14.94
N TYR A 59 -11.42 -0.57 -14.39
CA TYR A 59 -12.86 -0.68 -14.22
C TYR A 59 -13.23 -1.05 -12.80
N ASP A 60 -14.24 -0.40 -12.22
CA ASP A 60 -14.71 -0.65 -10.86
C ASP A 60 -15.07 -2.13 -10.63
N SER A 61 -15.62 -2.81 -11.65
CA SER A 61 -15.96 -4.24 -11.57
C SER A 61 -14.78 -5.16 -11.25
N ASN A 62 -13.55 -4.71 -11.47
CA ASN A 62 -12.34 -5.50 -11.24
C ASN A 62 -11.63 -5.16 -9.93
N LEU A 63 -12.04 -4.10 -9.23
CA LEU A 63 -11.35 -3.63 -8.01
C LEU A 63 -11.33 -4.68 -6.91
N MET A 64 -12.47 -5.33 -6.65
CA MET A 64 -12.57 -6.36 -5.62
C MET A 64 -11.70 -7.58 -5.94
N ILE A 65 -11.63 -7.98 -7.20
CA ILE A 65 -10.78 -9.08 -7.66
C ILE A 65 -9.31 -8.70 -7.47
N ALA A 66 -8.93 -7.48 -7.86
CA ALA A 66 -7.55 -6.99 -7.71
C ALA A 66 -7.12 -6.92 -6.24
N ALA A 67 -8.01 -6.43 -5.37
CA ALA A 67 -7.75 -6.35 -3.93
C ALA A 67 -7.54 -7.75 -3.32
N ASN A 68 -8.42 -8.72 -3.62
CA ASN A 68 -8.26 -10.10 -3.15
C ASN A 68 -6.99 -10.75 -3.68
N THR A 69 -6.73 -10.63 -4.99
CA THR A 69 -5.52 -11.20 -5.62
C THR A 69 -4.24 -10.63 -4.99
N THR A 70 -4.21 -9.33 -4.71
CA THR A 70 -3.06 -8.68 -4.08
C THR A 70 -2.88 -9.14 -2.64
N LEU A 71 -3.97 -9.25 -1.88
CA LEU A 71 -3.95 -9.81 -0.54
C LEU A 71 -3.33 -11.22 -0.55
N ASP A 72 -3.80 -12.09 -1.46
CA ASP A 72 -3.30 -13.46 -1.55
C ASP A 72 -1.83 -13.54 -1.98
N LYS A 73 -1.38 -12.66 -2.89
CA LYS A 73 0.03 -12.56 -3.28
C LYS A 73 0.93 -12.17 -2.11
N PHE A 74 0.56 -11.13 -1.36
CA PHE A 74 1.33 -10.72 -0.18
C PHE A 74 1.29 -11.79 0.92
N LYS A 75 0.12 -12.41 1.17
CA LYS A 75 0.00 -13.52 2.12
C LYS A 75 0.88 -14.71 1.73
N GLY A 76 0.97 -15.00 0.42
CA GLY A 76 1.77 -16.11 -0.10
C GLY A 76 3.28 -15.94 -0.01
N ILE A 77 3.78 -14.72 0.18
CA ILE A 77 5.23 -14.45 0.34
C ILE A 77 5.64 -14.17 1.78
N LEU A 78 4.69 -13.92 2.68
CA LEU A 78 4.96 -13.75 4.11
C LEU A 78 5.37 -15.09 4.74
N ASP A 79 6.46 -15.09 5.51
CA ASP A 79 6.89 -16.22 6.35
C ASP A 79 6.14 -16.28 7.71
N ARG A 80 5.42 -15.23 8.07
CA ARG A 80 4.60 -15.10 9.29
C ARG A 80 3.13 -15.40 9.01
N GLN A 81 2.48 -16.11 9.94
CA GLN A 81 1.04 -16.43 9.89
C GLN A 81 0.21 -15.63 10.92
N ASP A 82 0.86 -14.77 11.69
CA ASP A 82 0.27 -14.00 12.80
C ASP A 82 -0.08 -12.55 12.39
N MET A 83 0.17 -12.15 11.14
CA MET A 83 -0.19 -10.84 10.63
C MET A 83 -1.61 -10.80 10.08
N MET A 84 -2.33 -9.73 10.38
CA MET A 84 -3.55 -9.36 9.66
C MET A 84 -3.17 -8.68 8.34
N ILE A 85 -3.78 -9.10 7.23
CA ILE A 85 -3.58 -8.43 5.94
C ILE A 85 -4.86 -7.69 5.57
N VAL A 86 -4.72 -6.42 5.22
CA VAL A 86 -5.84 -5.57 4.78
C VAL A 86 -5.53 -5.06 3.39
N SER A 87 -6.38 -5.38 2.42
CA SER A 87 -6.22 -4.93 1.03
C SER A 87 -7.26 -3.88 0.68
N VAL A 88 -6.82 -2.76 0.11
CA VAL A 88 -7.67 -1.62 -0.21
C VAL A 88 -8.29 -1.78 -1.59
N VAL A 89 -9.62 -1.56 -1.69
CA VAL A 89 -10.39 -1.63 -2.93
C VAL A 89 -10.45 -0.23 -3.53
N TYR A 90 -9.51 0.12 -4.42
CA TYR A 90 -9.31 1.46 -4.99
C TYR A 90 -8.64 1.37 -6.37
N PRO A 91 -8.52 2.45 -7.15
CA PRO A 91 -9.33 3.66 -7.14
C PRO A 91 -10.64 3.42 -7.89
N GLN A 92 -11.67 4.18 -7.56
CA GLN A 92 -12.88 4.23 -8.38
C GLN A 92 -12.58 4.84 -9.76
N GLU A 93 -13.31 4.41 -10.79
CA GLU A 93 -13.08 4.84 -12.19
C GLU A 93 -13.12 6.35 -12.41
N ASN A 94 -13.94 7.06 -11.63
CA ASN A 94 -14.12 8.52 -11.72
C ASN A 94 -13.01 9.31 -11.01
N VAL A 95 -12.15 8.66 -10.25
CA VAL A 95 -11.06 9.32 -9.50
C VAL A 95 -9.80 9.39 -10.38
N LEU A 96 -9.25 10.60 -10.54
CA LEU A 96 -8.03 10.79 -11.30
C LEU A 96 -6.82 10.17 -10.60
N PHE A 97 -5.88 9.70 -11.41
CA PHE A 97 -4.61 9.23 -10.90
C PHE A 97 -3.90 10.33 -10.09
N GLY A 98 -3.45 9.98 -8.91
CA GLY A 98 -2.84 10.90 -7.94
C GLY A 98 -3.83 11.48 -6.93
N ASP A 99 -5.09 11.71 -7.31
CA ASP A 99 -6.14 12.17 -6.41
C ASP A 99 -6.73 11.01 -5.58
N ASN A 100 -6.55 9.78 -6.05
CA ASN A 100 -6.88 8.53 -5.35
C ASN A 100 -6.08 8.29 -4.05
N ILE A 101 -5.08 9.12 -3.76
CA ILE A 101 -4.34 9.08 -2.49
C ILE A 101 -5.27 9.22 -1.27
N VAL A 102 -6.36 9.97 -1.40
CA VAL A 102 -7.32 10.17 -0.31
C VAL A 102 -8.00 8.87 0.14
N GLN A 103 -8.22 7.92 -0.80
CA GLN A 103 -8.79 6.61 -0.48
C GLN A 103 -7.79 5.74 0.28
N GLY A 104 -6.53 5.73 -0.16
CA GLY A 104 -5.45 5.03 0.55
C GLY A 104 -5.18 5.61 1.93
N GLU A 105 -5.21 6.94 2.06
CA GLU A 105 -5.07 7.65 3.32
C GLU A 105 -6.22 7.32 4.28
N ALA A 106 -7.47 7.32 3.79
CA ALA A 106 -8.64 6.96 4.60
C ALA A 106 -8.54 5.54 5.16
N ALA A 107 -8.13 4.56 4.34
CA ALA A 107 -7.91 3.19 4.80
C ALA A 107 -6.81 3.10 5.87
N LEU A 108 -5.67 3.79 5.66
CA LEU A 108 -4.56 3.82 6.63
C LEU A 108 -4.98 4.46 7.96
N LEU A 109 -5.65 5.60 7.90
CA LEU A 109 -6.04 6.33 9.11
C LEU A 109 -7.18 5.63 9.85
N TRP A 110 -8.13 5.01 9.14
CA TRP A 110 -9.09 4.10 9.75
C TRP A 110 -8.39 2.95 10.48
N LEU A 111 -7.41 2.30 9.84
CA LEU A 111 -6.67 1.21 10.45
C LEU A 111 -5.96 1.65 11.75
N LYS A 112 -5.33 2.82 11.74
CA LYS A 112 -4.60 3.35 12.91
C LYS A 112 -5.49 3.82 14.04
N ASN A 113 -6.67 4.34 13.75
CA ASN A 113 -7.49 5.04 14.75
C ASN A 113 -8.77 4.29 15.16
N ASN A 114 -9.35 3.49 14.26
CA ASN A 114 -10.68 2.90 14.44
C ASN A 114 -10.68 1.37 14.46
N ALA A 115 -9.76 0.72 13.70
CA ALA A 115 -9.81 -0.71 13.48
C ALA A 115 -9.73 -1.53 14.78
N SER A 116 -8.95 -1.09 15.76
CA SER A 116 -8.86 -1.79 17.05
C SER A 116 -10.22 -1.89 17.74
N GLN A 117 -10.97 -0.81 17.78
CA GLN A 117 -12.32 -0.79 18.38
C GLN A 117 -13.33 -1.55 17.53
N GLU A 118 -13.35 -1.30 16.21
CA GLU A 118 -14.35 -1.85 15.30
C GLU A 118 -14.21 -3.35 15.07
N LEU A 119 -12.98 -3.89 15.16
CA LEU A 119 -12.69 -5.32 14.96
C LEU A 119 -12.48 -6.07 16.29
N GLY A 120 -12.49 -5.38 17.43
CA GLY A 120 -12.26 -5.98 18.76
C GLY A 120 -10.86 -6.57 18.92
N ILE A 121 -9.83 -5.91 18.37
CA ILE A 121 -8.43 -6.35 18.37
C ILE A 121 -7.50 -5.26 18.88
N THR A 122 -6.24 -5.62 19.11
CA THR A 122 -5.14 -4.67 19.31
C THR A 122 -4.24 -4.66 18.07
N VAL A 123 -4.21 -3.55 17.36
CA VAL A 123 -3.24 -3.31 16.26
C VAL A 123 -1.93 -2.85 16.89
N LYS A 124 -0.83 -3.62 16.72
CA LYS A 124 0.48 -3.31 17.28
C LYS A 124 1.35 -2.51 16.33
N LYS A 125 1.59 -3.07 15.15
CA LYS A 125 2.42 -2.47 14.10
C LYS A 125 1.61 -2.36 12.83
N VAL A 126 1.91 -1.34 12.02
CA VAL A 126 1.30 -1.14 10.70
C VAL A 126 2.40 -1.02 9.67
N PHE A 127 2.40 -1.94 8.72
CA PHE A 127 3.24 -1.91 7.52
C PHE A 127 2.41 -1.58 6.29
N LEU A 128 3.03 -0.96 5.30
CA LEU A 128 2.41 -0.73 3.99
C LEU A 128 3.10 -1.58 2.94
N GLY A 129 2.33 -2.23 2.08
CA GLY A 129 2.84 -2.98 0.94
C GLY A 129 2.12 -2.58 -0.35
N GLY A 130 2.85 -2.38 -1.45
CA GLY A 130 2.21 -2.02 -2.71
C GLY A 130 2.97 -2.47 -3.94
N HIS A 131 2.23 -2.81 -5.00
CA HIS A 131 2.77 -3.21 -6.29
C HIS A 131 2.32 -2.25 -7.38
N SER A 132 3.24 -1.82 -8.25
CA SER A 132 2.94 -0.94 -9.39
C SER A 132 2.29 0.38 -8.91
N GLN A 133 1.04 0.67 -9.29
CA GLN A 133 0.26 1.80 -8.73
C GLN A 133 0.13 1.70 -7.21
N GLY A 134 0.06 0.51 -6.63
CA GLY A 134 0.11 0.30 -5.19
C GLY A 134 1.45 0.71 -4.59
N GLY A 135 2.55 0.44 -5.28
CA GLY A 135 3.88 0.93 -4.92
C GLY A 135 3.96 2.46 -4.94
N TYR A 136 3.34 3.11 -5.93
CA TYR A 136 3.15 4.56 -5.92
C TYR A 136 2.36 5.03 -4.69
N MET A 137 1.25 4.36 -4.39
CA MET A 137 0.39 4.71 -3.25
C MET A 137 1.15 4.68 -1.93
N VAL A 138 1.85 3.57 -1.63
CA VAL A 138 2.56 3.43 -0.36
C VAL A 138 3.77 4.38 -0.25
N THR A 139 4.45 4.66 -1.36
CA THR A 139 5.54 5.65 -1.40
C THR A 139 5.02 7.04 -1.04
N ARG A 140 3.90 7.46 -1.60
CA ARG A 140 3.26 8.74 -1.26
C ARG A 140 2.76 8.79 0.19
N LEU A 141 2.07 7.73 0.64
CA LEU A 141 1.59 7.66 2.03
C LEU A 141 2.75 7.75 3.03
N ASN A 142 3.93 7.23 2.69
CA ASN A 142 5.13 7.36 3.53
C ASN A 142 5.63 8.80 3.66
N THR A 143 5.39 9.68 2.70
CA THR A 143 5.70 11.11 2.86
C THR A 143 4.69 11.85 3.74
N MET A 144 3.51 11.26 3.97
CA MET A 144 2.41 11.87 4.72
C MET A 144 2.30 11.33 6.16
N HIS A 145 2.49 10.02 6.34
CA HIS A 145 2.24 9.33 7.61
C HIS A 145 3.37 8.39 7.99
N GLN A 146 3.70 8.38 9.29
CA GLN A 146 4.62 7.40 9.86
C GLN A 146 3.92 6.05 10.05
N THR A 147 4.60 4.96 9.70
CA THR A 147 4.23 3.56 9.92
C THR A 147 5.43 2.78 10.44
N ASN A 148 5.32 1.47 10.61
CA ASN A 148 6.44 0.65 11.05
C ASN A 148 7.39 0.27 9.91
N GLY A 149 6.93 0.35 8.66
CA GLY A 149 7.75 0.11 7.49
C GLY A 149 6.91 0.14 6.21
N VAL A 150 7.55 0.38 5.07
CA VAL A 150 6.90 0.49 3.76
C VAL A 150 7.64 -0.36 2.73
N ILE A 151 6.91 -1.13 1.94
CA ILE A 151 7.45 -1.94 0.85
C ILE A 151 6.80 -1.54 -0.47
N ALA A 152 7.60 -1.03 -1.40
CA ALA A 152 7.16 -0.58 -2.72
C ALA A 152 7.79 -1.44 -3.82
N ASN A 153 6.98 -2.32 -4.43
CA ASN A 153 7.41 -3.16 -5.54
C ASN A 153 7.07 -2.51 -6.88
N ALA A 154 8.08 -2.33 -7.73
CA ALA A 154 7.98 -1.72 -9.06
C ALA A 154 7.09 -0.47 -9.04
N PRO A 155 7.36 0.50 -8.13
CA PRO A 155 6.46 1.62 -7.89
C PRO A 155 6.31 2.50 -9.13
N GLY A 156 5.09 2.82 -9.49
CA GLY A 156 4.87 3.65 -10.68
C GLY A 156 3.46 4.22 -10.81
N PRO A 157 3.34 5.25 -11.63
CA PRO A 157 4.34 5.79 -12.57
C PRO A 157 5.40 6.66 -11.89
N LEU A 158 6.65 6.44 -12.27
CA LEU A 158 7.77 7.27 -11.80
C LEU A 158 7.70 8.68 -12.42
N ASN A 159 7.44 8.76 -13.72
CA ASN A 159 7.42 10.00 -14.50
C ASN A 159 6.22 10.03 -15.47
N LEU A 160 5.13 10.65 -15.05
CA LEU A 160 3.93 10.80 -15.89
C LEU A 160 4.12 11.80 -17.02
N VAL A 161 4.98 12.80 -16.88
CA VAL A 161 5.27 13.73 -17.98
C VAL A 161 5.85 12.93 -19.15
N TYR A 162 6.92 12.18 -18.91
CA TYR A 162 7.56 11.35 -19.92
C TYR A 162 6.60 10.29 -20.49
N ARG A 163 5.92 9.54 -19.60
CA ARG A 163 4.97 8.49 -20.01
C ARG A 163 3.88 9.04 -20.94
N CYS A 164 3.19 10.08 -20.52
CA CYS A 164 2.06 10.61 -21.28
C CYS A 164 2.51 11.35 -22.54
N GLN A 165 3.72 11.91 -22.55
CA GLN A 165 4.32 12.47 -23.78
C GLN A 165 4.59 11.41 -24.84
N LEU A 166 5.07 10.22 -24.45
CA LEU A 166 5.22 9.09 -25.37
C LEU A 166 3.89 8.65 -25.97
N GLU A 167 2.82 8.62 -25.17
CA GLU A 167 1.46 8.31 -25.62
C GLU A 167 0.91 9.39 -26.57
N GLU A 168 1.11 10.67 -26.24
CA GLU A 168 0.69 11.80 -27.09
C GLU A 168 1.37 11.82 -28.45
N ASN A 169 2.63 11.38 -28.50
CA ASN A 169 3.43 11.29 -29.74
C ASN A 169 3.20 9.98 -30.52
N GLY A 170 2.32 9.08 -30.05
CA GLY A 170 2.07 7.79 -30.68
C GLY A 170 3.24 6.79 -30.60
N GLN A 171 4.20 7.02 -29.72
CA GLN A 171 5.37 6.15 -29.52
C GLN A 171 5.05 4.92 -28.68
N VAL A 172 3.99 4.98 -27.87
CA VAL A 172 3.42 3.86 -27.11
C VAL A 172 1.90 3.92 -27.16
N GLN A 173 1.25 2.79 -26.88
CA GLN A 173 -0.21 2.71 -26.88
C GLN A 173 -0.80 3.64 -25.81
N SER A 174 -1.85 4.37 -26.16
CA SER A 174 -2.59 5.25 -25.26
C SER A 174 -3.22 4.45 -24.11
N GLY A 175 -3.00 4.91 -22.89
CA GLY A 175 -3.55 4.36 -21.68
C GLY A 175 -4.62 5.24 -21.03
N ALA A 176 -5.52 4.64 -20.25
CA ALA A 176 -6.63 5.35 -19.62
C ALA A 176 -6.16 6.49 -18.69
N VAL A 177 -5.04 6.31 -17.99
CA VAL A 177 -4.50 7.32 -17.05
C VAL A 177 -4.13 8.60 -17.82
N CYS A 178 -3.30 8.51 -18.85
CA CYS A 178 -2.87 9.68 -19.63
C CYS A 178 -4.04 10.31 -20.39
N THR A 179 -4.95 9.49 -20.93
CA THR A 179 -6.15 9.99 -21.60
C THR A 179 -7.04 10.81 -20.67
N LYS A 180 -7.32 10.32 -19.45
CA LYS A 180 -8.11 11.04 -18.45
C LYS A 180 -7.42 12.34 -18.00
N LEU A 181 -6.10 12.29 -17.74
CA LEU A 181 -5.34 13.49 -17.37
C LEU A 181 -5.34 14.53 -18.52
N LYS A 182 -5.16 14.10 -19.77
CA LYS A 182 -5.21 14.99 -20.93
C LYS A 182 -6.56 15.67 -21.09
N ASN A 183 -7.66 14.97 -20.87
CA ASN A 183 -9.01 15.52 -20.93
C ASN A 183 -9.26 16.60 -19.86
N VAL A 184 -8.62 16.49 -18.71
CA VAL A 184 -8.81 17.46 -17.60
C VAL A 184 -7.80 18.60 -17.65
N TYR A 185 -6.53 18.32 -17.97
CA TYR A 185 -5.42 19.28 -17.82
C TYR A 185 -4.81 19.74 -19.14
N GLY A 186 -5.21 19.16 -20.27
CA GLY A 186 -4.54 19.38 -21.57
C GLY A 186 -3.33 18.46 -21.73
N THR A 187 -2.52 18.73 -22.74
CA THR A 187 -1.33 17.93 -23.07
C THR A 187 -0.19 18.12 -22.07
N THR A 188 0.76 17.19 -22.09
CA THR A 188 2.01 17.32 -21.30
C THR A 188 2.82 18.57 -21.67
N THR A 189 2.74 19.02 -22.93
CA THR A 189 3.38 20.27 -23.40
C THR A 189 2.67 21.51 -22.86
N SER A 190 1.34 21.51 -22.82
CA SER A 190 0.57 22.67 -22.36
C SER A 190 0.55 22.81 -20.83
N ASN A 191 0.60 21.69 -20.10
CA ASN A 191 0.54 21.70 -18.64
C ASN A 191 1.39 20.58 -18.01
N PRO A 192 2.73 20.61 -18.19
CA PRO A 192 3.63 19.57 -17.67
C PRO A 192 3.54 19.42 -16.13
N ASN A 193 3.25 20.51 -15.43
CA ASN A 193 3.19 20.51 -13.98
C ASN A 193 2.07 19.62 -13.42
N ALA A 194 0.90 19.57 -14.08
CA ALA A 194 -0.21 18.70 -13.66
C ALA A 194 0.18 17.21 -13.66
N TYR A 195 1.03 16.81 -14.61
CA TYR A 195 1.56 15.44 -14.70
C TYR A 195 2.72 15.21 -13.72
N PHE A 196 3.63 16.19 -13.59
CA PHE A 196 4.76 16.09 -12.65
C PHE A 196 4.28 15.95 -11.20
N GLN A 197 3.28 16.72 -10.79
CA GLN A 197 2.71 16.64 -9.44
C GLN A 197 2.07 15.27 -9.12
N ARG A 198 1.84 14.41 -10.12
CA ARG A 198 1.32 13.06 -9.99
C ARG A 198 2.38 11.99 -10.24
N SER A 199 3.61 12.37 -10.53
CA SER A 199 4.76 11.49 -10.74
C SER A 199 5.46 11.19 -9.43
N LEU A 200 6.00 9.98 -9.23
CA LEU A 200 6.80 9.67 -8.03
C LEU A 200 8.08 10.48 -7.93
N LEU A 201 8.63 10.97 -9.05
CA LEU A 201 9.77 11.91 -9.04
C LEU A 201 9.49 13.19 -8.24
N ASN A 202 8.23 13.56 -8.04
CA ASN A 202 7.84 14.66 -7.16
C ASN A 202 7.79 14.28 -5.67
N PHE A 203 7.95 13.00 -5.31
CA PHE A 203 7.79 12.47 -3.96
C PHE A 203 9.00 11.64 -3.51
N THR A 204 10.19 12.15 -3.78
CA THR A 204 11.47 11.48 -3.44
C THR A 204 12.03 11.91 -2.09
N ASN A 205 11.34 12.79 -1.37
CA ASN A 205 11.76 13.35 -0.10
C ASN A 205 10.69 13.21 0.99
N GLY A 206 11.10 13.33 2.26
CA GLY A 206 10.19 13.41 3.39
C GLY A 206 9.61 12.06 3.84
N PHE A 207 10.27 10.95 3.55
CA PHE A 207 9.86 9.63 4.03
C PHE A 207 9.91 9.56 5.55
N LYS A 208 8.78 9.25 6.17
CA LYS A 208 8.57 9.22 7.62
C LYS A 208 8.83 7.86 8.25
N SER A 209 8.94 6.82 7.42
CA SER A 209 9.24 5.44 7.83
C SER A 209 10.30 4.86 6.93
N ASP A 210 10.99 3.84 7.41
CA ASP A 210 11.88 3.03 6.59
C ASP A 210 11.12 2.46 5.39
N ILE A 211 11.78 2.42 4.23
CA ILE A 211 11.18 1.95 3.00
C ILE A 211 12.10 1.01 2.23
N LEU A 212 11.53 -0.12 1.80
CA LEU A 212 12.14 -1.07 0.91
C LEU A 212 11.55 -0.92 -0.49
N PHE A 213 12.39 -0.57 -1.47
CA PHE A 213 12.04 -0.57 -2.89
C PHE A 213 12.54 -1.87 -3.52
N VAL A 214 11.65 -2.58 -4.22
CA VAL A 214 11.99 -3.76 -5.02
C VAL A 214 11.74 -3.44 -6.48
N GLN A 215 12.73 -3.63 -7.35
CA GLN A 215 12.64 -3.35 -8.78
C GLN A 215 13.29 -4.44 -9.62
N GLY A 216 12.55 -4.99 -10.56
CA GLY A 216 13.10 -5.84 -11.61
C GLY A 216 13.80 -5.00 -12.68
N LEU A 217 15.05 -5.32 -13.02
CA LEU A 217 15.83 -4.54 -13.98
C LEU A 217 15.45 -4.82 -15.45
N ASN A 218 14.62 -5.83 -15.71
CA ASN A 218 14.01 -6.12 -17.00
C ASN A 218 12.52 -5.67 -17.07
N ASP A 219 12.13 -4.71 -16.24
CA ASP A 219 10.81 -4.07 -16.31
C ASP A 219 10.66 -3.26 -17.61
N THR A 220 9.48 -2.73 -17.87
CA THR A 220 9.18 -1.98 -19.09
C THR A 220 10.16 -0.82 -19.33
N PRO A 221 10.52 -0.51 -20.58
CA PRO A 221 11.44 0.58 -20.90
C PRO A 221 11.02 1.94 -20.28
N ILE A 222 9.72 2.20 -20.18
CA ILE A 222 9.19 3.44 -19.58
C ILE A 222 9.53 3.51 -18.08
N GLN A 223 9.39 2.40 -17.37
CA GLN A 223 9.76 2.30 -15.96
C GLN A 223 11.26 2.46 -15.79
N MET A 224 12.04 1.73 -16.57
CA MET A 224 13.49 1.70 -16.47
C MET A 224 14.16 3.00 -16.94
N TYR A 225 13.54 3.77 -17.83
CA TYR A 225 14.03 5.11 -18.20
C TYR A 225 14.12 6.05 -17.00
N SER A 226 13.16 5.99 -16.10
CA SER A 226 13.06 6.93 -14.97
C SER A 226 13.59 6.35 -13.65
N TRP A 227 13.81 5.03 -13.57
CA TRP A 227 14.25 4.36 -12.36
C TRP A 227 15.59 4.86 -11.80
N PRO A 228 16.66 5.02 -12.60
CA PRO A 228 17.94 5.51 -12.07
C PRO A 228 17.84 6.90 -11.43
N THR A 229 17.10 7.82 -12.08
CA THR A 229 16.86 9.17 -11.55
C THR A 229 16.07 9.12 -10.25
N PHE A 230 14.98 8.35 -10.22
CA PHE A 230 14.17 8.18 -9.01
C PHE A 230 15.00 7.63 -7.85
N LYS A 231 15.77 6.57 -8.09
CA LYS A 231 16.66 5.97 -7.08
C LYS A 231 17.68 6.98 -6.55
N GLN A 232 18.33 7.72 -7.45
CA GLN A 232 19.31 8.73 -7.07
C GLN A 232 18.69 9.85 -6.22
N ASP A 233 17.51 10.35 -6.61
CA ASP A 233 16.80 11.40 -5.88
C ASP A 233 16.37 10.92 -4.49
N VAL A 234 15.84 9.70 -4.39
CA VAL A 234 15.50 9.07 -3.11
C VAL A 234 16.73 8.92 -2.22
N LEU A 235 17.86 8.46 -2.76
CA LEU A 235 19.10 8.30 -1.99
C LEU A 235 19.68 9.64 -1.54
N SER A 236 19.44 10.72 -2.27
CA SER A 236 19.91 12.08 -1.92
C SER A 236 19.09 12.76 -0.81
N CYS A 237 17.94 12.18 -0.43
CA CYS A 237 17.09 12.75 0.62
C CYS A 237 17.81 12.80 1.98
N LYS A 238 17.98 14.00 2.54
CA LYS A 238 18.70 14.20 3.81
C LYS A 238 17.86 13.98 5.06
N ASN A 239 16.54 14.18 4.95
CA ASN A 239 15.60 14.14 6.08
C ASN A 239 14.60 12.96 5.95
N CYS A 240 15.06 11.84 5.41
CA CYS A 240 14.28 10.63 5.28
C CYS A 240 14.76 9.56 6.25
N GLN A 241 13.86 8.67 6.62
CA GLN A 241 14.20 7.42 7.27
C GLN A 241 15.01 6.52 6.32
N ASN A 242 15.38 5.32 6.73
CA ASN A 242 16.21 4.43 5.93
C ASN A 242 15.52 4.02 4.61
N ARG A 243 16.27 3.98 3.51
CA ARG A 243 15.84 3.61 2.15
C ARG A 243 16.69 2.48 1.64
N GLN A 244 16.05 1.34 1.43
CA GLN A 244 16.69 0.13 0.93
C GLN A 244 16.23 -0.12 -0.50
N PHE A 245 17.13 -0.62 -1.35
CA PHE A 245 16.85 -0.94 -2.73
C PHE A 245 17.27 -2.38 -3.01
N VAL A 246 16.35 -3.19 -3.49
CA VAL A 246 16.58 -4.56 -3.96
C VAL A 246 16.29 -4.58 -5.46
N GLU A 247 17.34 -4.59 -6.23
CA GLU A 247 17.29 -4.67 -7.70
C GLU A 247 17.51 -6.11 -8.13
N ILE A 248 16.64 -6.62 -8.98
CA ILE A 248 16.66 -8.03 -9.43
C ILE A 248 17.07 -8.08 -10.90
N ASP A 249 18.28 -8.54 -11.16
CA ASP A 249 18.78 -8.78 -12.52
C ASP A 249 17.87 -9.75 -13.28
N GLY A 250 17.46 -9.36 -14.50
CA GLY A 250 16.52 -10.13 -15.32
C GLY A 250 15.10 -10.20 -14.77
N GLY A 251 14.85 -9.60 -13.60
CA GLY A 251 13.52 -9.53 -12.99
C GLY A 251 12.60 -8.57 -13.72
N GLU A 252 11.34 -8.92 -13.82
CA GLU A 252 10.29 -8.14 -14.46
C GLU A 252 9.49 -7.33 -13.42
N HIS A 253 8.36 -6.77 -13.86
CA HIS A 253 7.48 -5.92 -13.05
C HIS A 253 6.97 -6.59 -11.76
N GLY A 254 6.83 -7.93 -11.75
CA GLY A 254 6.36 -8.74 -10.62
C GLY A 254 7.44 -9.22 -9.64
N SER A 255 8.68 -8.75 -9.73
CA SER A 255 9.87 -9.33 -9.09
C SER A 255 9.76 -9.63 -7.59
N LEU A 256 9.00 -8.83 -6.81
CA LEU A 256 8.78 -9.12 -5.39
C LEU A 256 8.12 -10.50 -5.18
N PHE A 257 7.16 -10.85 -6.04
CA PHE A 257 6.37 -12.08 -5.90
C PHE A 257 7.02 -13.30 -6.57
N GLU A 258 8.05 -13.09 -7.37
CA GLU A 258 8.68 -14.11 -8.22
C GLU A 258 10.09 -14.47 -7.74
N SER A 259 10.91 -13.47 -7.42
CA SER A 259 12.30 -13.65 -7.01
C SER A 259 12.42 -14.17 -5.56
N PRO A 260 13.15 -15.28 -5.33
CA PRO A 260 13.47 -15.74 -3.98
C PRO A 260 14.23 -14.69 -3.16
N ILE A 261 15.15 -13.96 -3.80
CA ILE A 261 15.93 -12.88 -3.16
C ILE A 261 14.98 -11.79 -2.67
N ALA A 262 14.07 -11.31 -3.53
CA ALA A 262 13.14 -10.26 -3.17
C ALA A 262 12.19 -10.69 -2.03
N LYS A 263 11.72 -11.93 -2.04
CA LYS A 263 10.90 -12.49 -0.94
C LYS A 263 11.67 -12.57 0.37
N THR A 264 12.93 -12.95 0.33
CA THR A 264 13.80 -13.00 1.51
C THR A 264 13.98 -11.59 2.09
N GLU A 265 14.33 -10.61 1.26
CA GLU A 265 14.50 -9.23 1.72
C GLU A 265 13.20 -8.57 2.22
N PHE A 266 12.06 -8.90 1.62
CA PHE A 266 10.74 -8.52 2.11
C PHE A 266 10.49 -9.02 3.54
N ASN A 267 10.74 -10.31 3.81
CA ASN A 267 10.54 -10.90 5.13
C ASN A 267 11.57 -10.38 6.15
N ASN A 268 12.82 -10.24 5.76
CA ASN A 268 13.86 -9.62 6.59
C ASN A 268 13.45 -8.21 7.02
N PHE A 269 12.93 -7.42 6.08
CA PHE A 269 12.46 -6.06 6.34
C PHE A 269 11.31 -6.05 7.35
N ILE A 270 10.26 -6.85 7.14
CA ILE A 270 9.11 -6.92 8.07
C ILE A 270 9.55 -7.41 9.46
N ASN A 271 10.40 -8.44 9.52
CA ASN A 271 10.82 -9.06 10.79
C ASN A 271 11.79 -8.18 11.59
N SER A 272 12.48 -7.22 10.95
CA SER A 272 13.41 -6.31 11.62
C SER A 272 12.76 -5.05 12.21
N HIS A 273 11.53 -4.76 11.89
CA HIS A 273 10.76 -3.59 12.33
C HIS A 273 9.61 -4.00 13.24
#